data_dacabf3bead90e91d79e4603fa7cffa5
#
_entry.id   dacabf3bead90e91d79e4603fa7cffa5
#
_cell.length_a   1.000
_cell.length_b   1.000
_cell.length_c   1.000
_cell.angle_alpha   90.00
_cell.angle_beta   90.00
_cell.angle_gamma   90.00
#
_symmetry.space_group_name_H-M   'P 1'
#
loop_
_entity.id
_entity.type
_entity.pdbx_description
1 polymer ?
#
loop_
_entity_poly.entity_id
_entity_poly.type
_entity_poly.pdbx_seq_one_letter_code
_entity_poly.pdbx_strand_id
1 'polypeptide(L)'
;VSRWLLRVGLALTLWAPSASAQGGGEALQAFLMTMGPGASIYERFGHNAIWIRDTTTGLDLVYNYGTFDFDEPGFVGRFVFGRPRYWLAVGSLDTTLRTYAYFQRDVVVQELALPAGKKAELALRLAENLLPDNRTYTYDYYLDNCSTRVRDMLDVILGGALRQATEGTPGEGTLRFHTQRSVSNDAAMYLGILAAMGPRADAPLDQWGEMFLPAKVQERVRELTVSDSAGNQVPLVIREDTLLQVGVHAVEPTRPDWSGRLLLVGLLISIVSVTGVRRGRAGVPGRTVATLWLVTSGIAGLVLLFLWFGTDHVATRSNWNVALLNPLGLLLIPMLWRRRAASGLGRWDVALGTGYALSLFVGLVAVWAGAQSTGEILALAFIPGVVTFVVALVLSLRPVPALPTPR
;
A
#
# COMPACT_ATOMS: atom_id res chain seq x y z
N VAL A 1 -8.53 -28.14 -3.87
CA VAL A 1 -9.67 -27.20 -3.74
C VAL A 1 -10.06 -26.59 -5.10
N SER A 2 -9.32 -26.83 -6.20
CA SER A 2 -9.45 -26.05 -7.46
C SER A 2 -10.39 -26.62 -8.53
N ARG A 3 -11.08 -27.73 -8.31
CA ARG A 3 -11.92 -28.34 -9.38
C ARG A 3 -13.43 -28.03 -9.30
N TRP A 4 -13.90 -27.38 -8.24
CA TRP A 4 -15.33 -27.07 -8.07
C TRP A 4 -15.74 -25.71 -8.64
N LEU A 5 -14.83 -24.75 -8.77
CA LEU A 5 -15.13 -23.42 -9.29
C LEU A 5 -15.30 -23.38 -10.83
N LEU A 6 -14.80 -24.36 -11.55
CA LEU A 6 -14.90 -24.43 -13.02
C LEU A 6 -16.27 -24.97 -13.51
N ARG A 7 -17.09 -25.56 -12.63
CA ARG A 7 -18.40 -26.11 -13.02
C ARG A 7 -19.59 -25.18 -12.77
N VAL A 8 -19.43 -24.09 -12.01
CA VAL A 8 -20.46 -23.09 -11.82
C VAL A 8 -20.48 -22.05 -12.94
N GLY A 9 -19.36 -21.89 -13.66
CA GLY A 9 -19.25 -20.93 -14.77
C GLY A 9 -20.02 -21.28 -16.04
N LEU A 10 -20.48 -22.53 -16.22
CA LEU A 10 -21.11 -22.96 -17.46
C LEU A 10 -22.64 -22.93 -17.43
N ALA A 11 -23.26 -22.76 -16.27
CA ALA A 11 -24.72 -22.72 -16.14
C ALA A 11 -25.36 -21.31 -16.24
N LEU A 12 -24.52 -20.25 -16.26
CA LEU A 12 -24.97 -18.85 -16.31
C LEU A 12 -25.04 -18.26 -17.73
N THR A 13 -24.75 -19.03 -18.77
CA THR A 13 -24.69 -18.52 -20.16
C THR A 13 -26.03 -18.47 -20.89
N LEU A 14 -27.15 -18.73 -20.24
CA LEU A 14 -28.47 -18.75 -20.92
C LEU A 14 -29.54 -17.86 -20.27
N TRP A 15 -29.21 -16.98 -19.35
CA TRP A 15 -30.20 -16.02 -18.85
C TRP A 15 -29.73 -14.57 -19.13
N ALA A 16 -29.83 -14.20 -20.42
CA ALA A 16 -30.03 -12.80 -20.74
C ALA A 16 -31.49 -12.49 -20.37
N PRO A 17 -31.76 -11.65 -19.36
CA PRO A 17 -33.12 -11.20 -19.17
C PRO A 17 -33.51 -10.43 -20.42
N SER A 18 -34.62 -10.87 -21.08
CA SER A 18 -35.28 -10.08 -22.11
C SER A 18 -35.79 -8.81 -21.43
N ALA A 19 -34.97 -7.77 -21.38
CA ALA A 19 -35.32 -6.48 -20.82
C ALA A 19 -36.31 -5.81 -21.75
N SER A 20 -37.57 -5.88 -21.43
CA SER A 20 -38.52 -4.85 -21.81
C SER A 20 -38.09 -3.57 -21.07
N ALA A 21 -37.55 -2.61 -21.80
CA ALA A 21 -36.78 -1.48 -21.31
C ALA A 21 -37.52 -0.37 -20.56
N GLN A 22 -38.66 -0.65 -19.91
CA GLN A 22 -39.48 0.38 -19.22
C GLN A 22 -40.10 -0.01 -17.88
N GLY A 23 -39.81 -1.20 -17.30
CA GLY A 23 -40.36 -1.62 -16.00
C GLY A 23 -39.43 -2.45 -15.11
N GLY A 24 -38.15 -2.65 -15.47
CA GLY A 24 -37.33 -3.73 -14.92
C GLY A 24 -36.61 -3.47 -13.57
N GLY A 25 -36.68 -2.30 -12.98
CA GLY A 25 -35.88 -1.97 -11.77
C GLY A 25 -36.69 -1.88 -10.46
N GLU A 26 -38.03 -2.01 -10.51
CA GLU A 26 -38.89 -1.88 -9.32
C GLU A 26 -38.66 -3.00 -8.30
N ALA A 27 -38.40 -4.21 -8.79
CA ALA A 27 -38.10 -5.37 -7.97
C ALA A 27 -36.62 -5.39 -7.45
N LEU A 28 -35.78 -4.49 -7.95
CA LEU A 28 -34.37 -4.47 -7.54
C LEU A 28 -34.14 -3.59 -6.31
N GLN A 29 -33.32 -4.08 -5.40
CA GLN A 29 -32.70 -3.32 -4.34
C GLN A 29 -31.18 -3.30 -4.59
N ALA A 30 -30.55 -2.16 -4.35
CA ALA A 30 -29.10 -1.98 -4.53
C ALA A 30 -28.47 -1.55 -3.21
N PHE A 31 -27.36 -2.19 -2.87
CA PHE A 31 -26.63 -1.93 -1.62
C PHE A 31 -25.16 -1.71 -1.90
N LEU A 32 -24.58 -0.74 -1.20
CA LEU A 32 -23.15 -0.71 -0.98
C LEU A 32 -22.82 -1.63 0.21
N MET A 33 -21.91 -2.58 0.00
CA MET A 33 -21.35 -3.40 1.06
C MET A 33 -19.96 -2.90 1.42
N THR A 34 -19.71 -2.74 2.72
CA THR A 34 -18.38 -2.41 3.24
C THR A 34 -17.95 -3.47 4.23
N MET A 35 -16.83 -4.13 3.92
CA MET A 35 -16.22 -5.13 4.75
C MET A 35 -15.04 -4.51 5.49
N GLY A 36 -15.01 -4.71 6.81
CA GLY A 36 -13.95 -4.24 7.68
C GLY A 36 -12.57 -4.80 7.32
N PRO A 37 -11.49 -4.29 7.95
CA PRO A 37 -10.14 -4.80 7.78
C PRO A 37 -10.03 -6.27 8.16
N GLY A 38 -9.00 -6.96 7.64
CA GLY A 38 -8.65 -8.34 7.96
C GLY A 38 -7.20 -8.49 8.44
N ALA A 39 -6.82 -9.73 8.74
CA ALA A 39 -5.48 -10.06 9.24
C ALA A 39 -4.40 -9.98 8.15
N SER A 40 -4.73 -10.41 6.93
CA SER A 40 -3.79 -10.46 5.81
C SER A 40 -3.45 -9.08 5.28
N ILE A 41 -2.25 -8.93 4.72
CA ILE A 41 -1.73 -7.65 4.21
C ILE A 41 -2.67 -6.96 3.22
N TYR A 42 -3.25 -7.71 2.30
CA TYR A 42 -4.18 -7.21 1.28
C TYR A 42 -5.59 -6.93 1.82
N GLU A 43 -5.89 -7.31 3.06
CA GLU A 43 -7.18 -7.09 3.73
C GLU A 43 -7.16 -5.91 4.69
N ARG A 44 -5.99 -5.36 5.01
CA ARG A 44 -5.78 -4.30 6.03
C ARG A 44 -6.59 -3.03 5.78
N PHE A 45 -6.94 -2.77 4.53
CA PHE A 45 -7.68 -1.57 4.15
C PHE A 45 -9.20 -1.79 4.13
N GLY A 46 -9.67 -3.02 4.29
CA GLY A 46 -11.07 -3.39 4.11
C GLY A 46 -11.41 -3.74 2.67
N HIS A 47 -12.71 -3.73 2.32
CA HIS A 47 -13.19 -4.04 0.97
C HIS A 47 -14.55 -3.39 0.72
N ASN A 48 -14.87 -3.03 -0.54
CA ASN A 48 -16.22 -2.68 -0.97
C ASN A 48 -16.71 -3.63 -2.05
N ALA A 49 -18.03 -3.86 -2.03
CA ALA A 49 -18.75 -4.59 -3.06
C ALA A 49 -20.11 -3.94 -3.31
N ILE A 50 -20.74 -4.26 -4.43
CA ILE A 50 -22.14 -3.89 -4.72
C ILE A 50 -22.97 -5.15 -4.62
N TRP A 51 -24.04 -5.10 -3.82
CA TRP A 51 -25.03 -6.14 -3.72
C TRP A 51 -26.32 -5.72 -4.40
N ILE A 52 -26.79 -6.53 -5.35
CA ILE A 52 -28.08 -6.39 -6.01
C ILE A 52 -28.98 -7.54 -5.57
N ARG A 53 -30.13 -7.18 -5.04
CA ARG A 53 -31.20 -8.11 -4.67
C ARG A 53 -32.38 -7.97 -5.62
N ASP A 54 -32.83 -9.07 -6.17
CA ASP A 54 -34.10 -9.14 -6.90
C ASP A 54 -35.17 -9.70 -5.96
N THR A 55 -36.14 -8.86 -5.56
CA THR A 55 -37.19 -9.23 -4.62
C THR A 55 -38.25 -10.16 -5.24
N THR A 56 -38.32 -10.24 -6.58
CA THR A 56 -39.27 -11.14 -7.29
C THR A 56 -38.74 -12.58 -7.32
N THR A 57 -37.46 -12.74 -7.60
CA THR A 57 -36.80 -14.06 -7.70
C THR A 57 -36.16 -14.52 -6.40
N GLY A 58 -35.91 -13.59 -5.46
CA GLY A 58 -35.12 -13.81 -4.26
C GLY A 58 -33.62 -13.98 -4.51
N LEU A 59 -33.15 -13.60 -5.70
CA LEU A 59 -31.74 -13.71 -6.07
C LEU A 59 -30.92 -12.57 -5.44
N ASP A 60 -29.90 -12.94 -4.72
CA ASP A 60 -28.94 -12.03 -4.06
C ASP A 60 -27.55 -12.18 -4.70
N LEU A 61 -27.11 -11.19 -5.48
CA LEU A 61 -25.83 -11.18 -6.18
C LEU A 61 -24.89 -10.11 -5.63
N VAL A 62 -23.72 -10.53 -5.16
CA VAL A 62 -22.65 -9.62 -4.67
C VAL A 62 -21.53 -9.54 -5.71
N TYR A 63 -21.30 -8.33 -6.20
CA TYR A 63 -20.30 -8.01 -7.22
C TYR A 63 -19.04 -7.48 -6.55
N ASN A 64 -17.95 -8.25 -6.66
CA ASN A 64 -16.67 -8.00 -5.99
C ASN A 64 -15.58 -7.63 -7.01
N TYR A 65 -15.23 -6.35 -7.11
CA TYR A 65 -14.00 -5.92 -7.78
C TYR A 65 -12.79 -6.26 -6.92
N GLY A 66 -11.63 -6.47 -7.54
CA GLY A 66 -10.41 -6.75 -6.78
C GLY A 66 -10.21 -8.23 -6.45
N THR A 67 -10.93 -9.13 -7.12
CA THR A 67 -10.67 -10.57 -7.03
C THR A 67 -9.38 -10.92 -7.75
N PHE A 68 -8.57 -11.81 -7.17
CA PHE A 68 -7.31 -12.28 -7.73
C PHE A 68 -7.04 -13.73 -7.32
N ASP A 69 -6.04 -14.36 -7.95
CA ASP A 69 -5.59 -15.72 -7.65
C ASP A 69 -4.06 -15.77 -7.56
N PHE A 70 -3.54 -16.16 -6.41
CA PHE A 70 -2.10 -16.33 -6.21
C PHE A 70 -1.52 -17.46 -7.05
N ASP A 71 -2.34 -18.47 -7.39
CA ASP A 71 -1.93 -19.64 -8.17
C ASP A 71 -1.95 -19.37 -9.69
N GLU A 72 -2.42 -18.17 -10.13
CA GLU A 72 -2.37 -17.78 -11.53
C GLU A 72 -0.92 -17.71 -12.03
N PRO A 73 -0.56 -18.40 -13.14
CA PRO A 73 0.79 -18.37 -13.67
C PRO A 73 1.29 -16.94 -13.91
N GLY A 74 2.45 -16.61 -13.31
CA GLY A 74 3.07 -15.29 -13.43
C GLY A 74 2.45 -14.19 -12.56
N PHE A 75 1.51 -14.51 -11.66
CA PHE A 75 0.90 -13.52 -10.74
C PHE A 75 1.96 -12.77 -9.93
N VAL A 76 2.87 -13.49 -9.25
CA VAL A 76 3.93 -12.88 -8.42
C VAL A 76 4.81 -11.95 -9.25
N GLY A 77 5.21 -12.35 -10.46
CA GLY A 77 5.99 -11.50 -11.35
C GLY A 77 5.25 -10.21 -11.70
N ARG A 78 3.99 -10.30 -12.16
CA ARG A 78 3.16 -9.13 -12.46
C ARG A 78 2.99 -8.22 -11.23
N PHE A 79 2.77 -8.82 -10.06
CA PHE A 79 2.65 -8.08 -8.80
C PHE A 79 3.92 -7.29 -8.48
N VAL A 80 5.11 -7.93 -8.54
CA VAL A 80 6.42 -7.30 -8.30
C VAL A 80 6.66 -6.13 -9.25
N PHE A 81 6.26 -6.26 -10.52
CA PHE A 81 6.41 -5.18 -11.51
C PHE A 81 5.30 -4.13 -11.47
N GLY A 82 4.33 -4.22 -10.56
CA GLY A 82 3.24 -3.24 -10.44
C GLY A 82 2.16 -3.37 -11.52
N ARG A 83 1.95 -4.59 -12.06
CA ARG A 83 0.97 -4.92 -13.10
C ARG A 83 0.09 -6.10 -12.71
N PRO A 84 -0.40 -6.21 -11.46
CA PRO A 84 -1.22 -7.35 -11.06
C PRO A 84 -2.56 -7.32 -11.81
N ARG A 85 -3.01 -8.48 -12.25
CA ARG A 85 -4.28 -8.66 -12.95
C ARG A 85 -5.34 -9.10 -11.96
N TYR A 86 -6.35 -8.27 -11.80
CA TYR A 86 -7.51 -8.54 -10.94
C TYR A 86 -8.77 -8.50 -11.79
N TRP A 87 -9.87 -9.03 -11.28
CA TRP A 87 -11.13 -9.07 -12.01
C TRP A 87 -12.34 -8.81 -11.12
N LEU A 88 -13.47 -8.53 -11.76
CA LEU A 88 -14.79 -8.55 -11.15
C LEU A 88 -15.25 -10.00 -11.03
N ALA A 89 -15.63 -10.42 -9.82
CA ALA A 89 -16.31 -11.68 -9.56
C ALA A 89 -17.70 -11.42 -9.00
N VAL A 90 -18.60 -12.39 -9.19
CA VAL A 90 -19.94 -12.39 -8.60
C VAL A 90 -20.14 -13.62 -7.75
N GLY A 91 -20.80 -13.47 -6.61
CA GLY A 91 -21.17 -14.55 -5.70
C GLY A 91 -22.52 -14.32 -5.05
N SER A 92 -23.04 -15.32 -4.31
CA SER A 92 -24.23 -15.14 -3.51
C SER A 92 -23.94 -14.38 -2.21
N LEU A 93 -24.94 -13.71 -1.65
CA LEU A 93 -24.83 -13.05 -0.35
C LEU A 93 -24.41 -14.05 0.75
N ASP A 94 -25.04 -15.24 0.79
CA ASP A 94 -24.74 -16.27 1.77
C ASP A 94 -23.27 -16.72 1.73
N THR A 95 -22.73 -17.00 0.53
CA THR A 95 -21.33 -17.35 0.37
C THR A 95 -20.41 -16.20 0.81
N THR A 96 -20.77 -14.96 0.47
CA THR A 96 -20.02 -13.76 0.87
C THR A 96 -19.98 -13.65 2.39
N LEU A 97 -21.13 -13.71 3.07
CA LEU A 97 -21.20 -13.60 4.53
C LEU A 97 -20.42 -14.73 5.23
N ARG A 98 -20.52 -15.98 4.77
CA ARG A 98 -19.72 -17.09 5.33
C ARG A 98 -18.22 -16.85 5.18
N THR A 99 -17.79 -16.31 4.04
CA THR A 99 -16.38 -15.99 3.78
C THR A 99 -15.87 -14.94 4.75
N TYR A 100 -16.61 -13.83 4.93
CA TYR A 100 -16.20 -12.77 5.84
C TYR A 100 -16.32 -13.16 7.32
N ALA A 101 -17.30 -14.02 7.68
CA ALA A 101 -17.39 -14.62 9.01
C ALA A 101 -16.15 -15.51 9.30
N TYR A 102 -15.73 -16.33 8.35
CA TYR A 102 -14.52 -17.16 8.48
C TYR A 102 -13.25 -16.31 8.69
N PHE A 103 -13.11 -15.21 7.96
CA PHE A 103 -11.99 -14.27 8.11
C PHE A 103 -12.17 -13.26 9.25
N GLN A 104 -13.22 -13.39 10.05
CA GLN A 104 -13.50 -12.54 11.21
C GLN A 104 -13.54 -11.03 10.85
N ARG A 105 -14.23 -10.69 9.78
CA ARG A 105 -14.36 -9.32 9.28
C ARG A 105 -15.79 -8.84 9.38
N ASP A 106 -15.97 -7.59 9.81
CA ASP A 106 -17.28 -6.94 9.86
C ASP A 106 -17.84 -6.75 8.45
N VAL A 107 -19.18 -6.77 8.33
CA VAL A 107 -19.90 -6.47 7.08
C VAL A 107 -21.03 -5.51 7.39
N VAL A 108 -20.93 -4.30 6.85
CA VAL A 108 -21.96 -3.27 6.89
C VAL A 108 -22.54 -3.11 5.50
N VAL A 109 -23.87 -2.92 5.42
CA VAL A 109 -24.58 -2.70 4.17
C VAL A 109 -25.40 -1.42 4.25
N GLN A 110 -25.38 -0.66 3.15
CA GLN A 110 -26.13 0.58 2.98
C GLN A 110 -27.08 0.42 1.79
N GLU A 111 -28.38 0.44 2.06
CA GLU A 111 -29.41 0.41 1.01
C GLU A 111 -29.50 1.78 0.32
N LEU A 112 -29.41 1.79 -1.02
CA LEU A 112 -29.32 3.01 -1.81
C LEU A 112 -30.68 3.44 -2.37
N ALA A 113 -31.05 4.71 -2.16
CA ALA A 113 -32.26 5.37 -2.66
C ALA A 113 -32.17 5.63 -4.17
N LEU A 114 -31.96 4.60 -4.98
CA LEU A 114 -31.89 4.73 -6.43
C LEU A 114 -33.29 4.57 -7.06
N PRO A 115 -33.69 5.43 -8.01
CA PRO A 115 -34.88 5.20 -8.84
C PRO A 115 -34.83 3.85 -9.57
N ALA A 116 -35.97 3.24 -9.87
CA ALA A 116 -36.02 1.94 -10.51
C ALA A 116 -35.16 1.83 -11.77
N GLY A 117 -35.22 2.84 -12.66
CA GLY A 117 -34.40 2.87 -13.87
C GLY A 117 -32.89 2.89 -13.56
N LYS A 118 -32.45 3.57 -12.49
CA LYS A 118 -31.06 3.61 -12.06
C LYS A 118 -30.59 2.30 -11.45
N LYS A 119 -31.44 1.59 -10.72
CA LYS A 119 -31.15 0.23 -10.24
C LYS A 119 -31.01 -0.76 -11.40
N ALA A 120 -31.87 -0.67 -12.41
CA ALA A 120 -31.77 -1.49 -13.63
C ALA A 120 -30.48 -1.16 -14.41
N GLU A 121 -30.14 0.13 -14.55
CA GLU A 121 -28.88 0.59 -15.19
C GLU A 121 -27.67 0.04 -14.45
N LEU A 122 -27.64 0.12 -13.10
CA LEU A 122 -26.54 -0.41 -12.30
C LEU A 122 -26.39 -1.93 -12.51
N ALA A 123 -27.46 -2.69 -12.44
CA ALA A 123 -27.43 -4.14 -12.66
C ALA A 123 -26.92 -4.49 -14.06
N LEU A 124 -27.34 -3.76 -15.09
CA LEU A 124 -26.87 -3.94 -16.48
C LEU A 124 -25.38 -3.67 -16.61
N ARG A 125 -24.89 -2.54 -16.09
CA ARG A 125 -23.46 -2.18 -16.12
C ARG A 125 -22.60 -3.19 -15.38
N LEU A 126 -23.04 -3.71 -14.24
CA LEU A 126 -22.35 -4.76 -13.52
C LEU A 126 -22.30 -6.06 -14.33
N ALA A 127 -23.39 -6.43 -15.00
CA ALA A 127 -23.44 -7.58 -15.90
C ALA A 127 -22.50 -7.41 -17.12
N GLU A 128 -22.46 -6.22 -17.71
CA GLU A 128 -21.52 -5.87 -18.80
C GLU A 128 -20.05 -5.97 -18.32
N ASN A 129 -19.76 -5.51 -17.11
CA ASN A 129 -18.42 -5.62 -16.53
C ASN A 129 -18.01 -7.06 -16.18
N LEU A 130 -18.95 -7.98 -16.05
CA LEU A 130 -18.68 -9.41 -15.85
C LEU A 130 -18.29 -10.14 -17.15
N LEU A 131 -18.55 -9.56 -18.32
CA LEU A 131 -18.18 -10.17 -19.60
C LEU A 131 -16.67 -10.45 -19.64
N PRO A 132 -16.22 -11.55 -20.25
CA PRO A 132 -14.82 -11.95 -20.27
C PRO A 132 -13.84 -10.84 -20.68
N ASP A 133 -14.23 -10.02 -21.64
CA ASP A 133 -13.39 -8.94 -22.19
C ASP A 133 -13.34 -7.69 -21.28
N ASN A 134 -14.32 -7.54 -20.37
CA ASN A 134 -14.45 -6.34 -19.53
C ASN A 134 -14.03 -6.56 -18.08
N ARG A 135 -14.15 -7.81 -17.57
CA ARG A 135 -14.02 -8.08 -16.14
C ARG A 135 -12.63 -7.91 -15.56
N THR A 136 -11.60 -8.02 -16.40
CA THR A 136 -10.18 -8.02 -15.97
C THR A 136 -9.56 -6.65 -16.13
N TYR A 137 -8.79 -6.21 -15.12
CA TYR A 137 -8.12 -4.93 -15.14
C TYR A 137 -6.76 -5.00 -14.41
N THR A 138 -5.90 -3.99 -14.65
CA THR A 138 -4.66 -3.82 -13.90
C THR A 138 -4.97 -3.10 -12.59
N TYR A 139 -4.71 -3.75 -11.50
CA TYR A 139 -5.01 -3.22 -10.17
C TYR A 139 -3.91 -2.26 -9.70
N ASP A 140 -4.33 -1.12 -9.14
CA ASP A 140 -3.46 -0.20 -8.40
C ASP A 140 -4.05 0.02 -7.01
N TYR A 141 -3.25 -0.10 -5.97
CA TYR A 141 -3.70 -0.05 -4.57
C TYR A 141 -4.44 1.22 -4.20
N TYR A 142 -4.15 2.33 -4.88
CA TYR A 142 -4.66 3.67 -4.55
C TYR A 142 -5.56 4.24 -5.65
N LEU A 143 -5.27 3.91 -6.92
CA LEU A 143 -5.90 4.57 -8.06
C LEU A 143 -6.96 3.72 -8.76
N ASP A 144 -6.82 2.38 -8.72
CA ASP A 144 -7.74 1.46 -9.41
C ASP A 144 -7.92 0.16 -8.59
N ASN A 145 -8.59 0.27 -7.45
CA ASN A 145 -8.83 -0.83 -6.52
C ASN A 145 -10.34 -1.16 -6.38
N CYS A 146 -10.69 -2.08 -5.46
CA CYS A 146 -12.08 -2.47 -5.23
C CYS A 146 -12.98 -1.27 -4.86
N SER A 147 -12.47 -0.34 -4.06
CA SER A 147 -13.24 0.81 -3.58
C SER A 147 -13.38 1.88 -4.65
N THR A 148 -12.31 2.22 -5.37
CA THR A 148 -12.37 3.20 -6.47
C THR A 148 -13.27 2.72 -7.60
N ARG A 149 -13.28 1.42 -7.92
CA ARG A 149 -14.19 0.82 -8.91
C ARG A 149 -15.65 0.93 -8.48
N VAL A 150 -15.95 0.66 -7.21
CA VAL A 150 -17.29 0.81 -6.65
C VAL A 150 -17.71 2.29 -6.61
N ARG A 151 -16.82 3.17 -6.15
CA ARG A 151 -17.00 4.64 -6.16
C ARG A 151 -17.36 5.14 -7.57
N ASP A 152 -16.54 4.79 -8.55
CA ASP A 152 -16.69 5.26 -9.93
C ASP A 152 -17.98 4.71 -10.57
N MET A 153 -18.35 3.45 -10.27
CA MET A 153 -19.63 2.87 -10.70
C MET A 153 -20.82 3.63 -10.09
N LEU A 154 -20.79 3.90 -8.78
CA LEU A 154 -21.85 4.65 -8.12
C LEU A 154 -21.91 6.09 -8.64
N ASP A 155 -20.78 6.73 -8.88
CA ASP A 155 -20.74 8.11 -9.42
C ASP A 155 -21.38 8.19 -10.81
N VAL A 156 -21.09 7.23 -11.70
CA VAL A 156 -21.76 7.14 -13.02
C VAL A 156 -23.27 6.98 -12.88
N ILE A 157 -23.74 6.10 -11.99
CA ILE A 157 -25.18 5.89 -11.76
C ILE A 157 -25.86 7.14 -11.20
N LEU A 158 -25.15 7.87 -10.34
CA LEU A 158 -25.61 9.12 -9.71
C LEU A 158 -25.44 10.36 -10.59
N GLY A 159 -24.97 10.18 -11.85
CA GLY A 159 -24.79 11.30 -12.78
C GLY A 159 -23.70 12.28 -12.39
N GLY A 160 -22.65 11.81 -11.67
CA GLY A 160 -21.53 12.64 -11.22
C GLY A 160 -21.73 13.31 -9.84
N ALA A 161 -22.84 13.04 -9.16
CA ALA A 161 -23.17 13.72 -7.90
C ALA A 161 -22.19 13.42 -6.76
N LEU A 162 -21.66 12.19 -6.69
CA LEU A 162 -20.68 11.82 -5.67
C LEU A 162 -19.36 12.56 -5.88
N ARG A 163 -18.88 12.61 -7.11
CA ARG A 163 -17.68 13.38 -7.47
C ARG A 163 -17.87 14.86 -7.20
N GLN A 164 -18.98 15.42 -7.64
CA GLN A 164 -19.28 16.85 -7.43
C GLN A 164 -19.32 17.24 -5.94
N ALA A 165 -19.77 16.34 -5.06
CA ALA A 165 -19.83 16.61 -3.61
C ALA A 165 -18.46 16.48 -2.92
N THR A 166 -17.52 15.73 -3.49
CA THR A 166 -16.29 15.31 -2.78
C THR A 166 -14.99 15.77 -3.42
N GLU A 167 -14.95 15.93 -4.75
CA GLU A 167 -13.74 16.39 -5.46
C GLU A 167 -13.43 17.85 -5.10
N GLY A 168 -12.15 18.11 -4.78
CA GLY A 168 -11.70 19.43 -4.33
C GLY A 168 -12.06 19.78 -2.88
N THR A 169 -12.90 18.99 -2.19
CA THR A 169 -13.15 19.17 -0.76
C THR A 169 -12.01 18.52 0.02
N PRO A 170 -11.30 19.24 0.93
CA PRO A 170 -10.17 18.68 1.66
C PRO A 170 -10.54 17.39 2.39
N GLY A 171 -9.70 16.38 2.24
CA GLY A 171 -9.74 15.14 2.99
C GLY A 171 -8.98 15.23 4.32
N GLU A 172 -8.88 14.10 5.03
CA GLU A 172 -8.25 14.04 6.37
C GLU A 172 -6.74 13.81 6.32
N GLY A 173 -6.19 13.35 5.18
CA GLY A 173 -4.80 12.96 5.15
C GLY A 173 -4.18 12.77 3.77
N THR A 174 -3.17 11.93 3.75
CA THR A 174 -2.38 11.56 2.58
C THR A 174 -2.42 10.05 2.38
N LEU A 175 -2.00 9.54 1.22
CA LEU A 175 -1.87 8.09 1.01
C LEU A 175 -0.96 7.46 2.08
N ARG A 176 0.16 8.12 2.40
CA ARG A 176 1.08 7.65 3.45
C ARG A 176 0.41 7.59 4.81
N PHE A 177 -0.32 8.65 5.22
CA PHE A 177 -1.03 8.69 6.50
C PHE A 177 -1.99 7.51 6.64
N HIS A 178 -2.85 7.30 5.65
CA HIS A 178 -3.84 6.23 5.68
C HIS A 178 -3.21 4.85 5.64
N THR A 179 -2.14 4.67 4.86
CA THR A 179 -1.42 3.39 4.79
C THR A 179 -0.73 3.08 6.10
N GLN A 180 -0.03 4.03 6.70
CA GLN A 180 0.67 3.84 7.97
C GLN A 180 -0.27 3.43 9.09
N ARG A 181 -1.44 4.07 9.23
CA ARG A 181 -2.41 3.70 10.28
C ARG A 181 -3.02 2.32 10.04
N SER A 182 -3.23 1.91 8.78
CA SER A 182 -3.79 0.60 8.44
C SER A 182 -2.84 -0.56 8.71
N VAL A 183 -1.52 -0.32 8.70
CA VAL A 183 -0.48 -1.34 8.95
C VAL A 183 0.25 -1.16 10.27
N SER A 184 -0.24 -0.32 11.16
CA SER A 184 0.41 0.09 12.40
C SER A 184 0.74 -1.04 13.37
N ASN A 185 -0.02 -2.12 13.33
CA ASN A 185 0.12 -3.30 14.18
C ASN A 185 1.13 -4.35 13.64
N ASP A 186 1.72 -4.11 12.46
CA ASP A 186 2.76 -4.96 11.85
C ASP A 186 4.03 -4.13 11.60
N ALA A 187 5.02 -4.28 12.48
CA ALA A 187 6.25 -3.49 12.44
C ALA A 187 7.06 -3.68 11.15
N ALA A 188 7.14 -4.90 10.64
CA ALA A 188 7.93 -5.19 9.44
C ALA A 188 7.27 -4.56 8.20
N MET A 189 5.95 -4.72 8.10
CA MET A 189 5.17 -4.11 7.03
C MET A 189 5.19 -2.59 7.11
N TYR A 190 5.01 -2.01 8.30
CA TYR A 190 5.07 -0.57 8.53
C TYR A 190 6.40 0.01 8.02
N LEU A 191 7.54 -0.57 8.46
CA LEU A 191 8.87 -0.12 8.03
C LEU A 191 9.12 -0.31 6.54
N GLY A 192 8.70 -1.46 5.98
CA GLY A 192 8.84 -1.73 4.55
C GLY A 192 8.07 -0.73 3.69
N ILE A 193 6.81 -0.48 4.02
CA ILE A 193 5.96 0.49 3.31
C ILE A 193 6.47 1.92 3.52
N LEU A 194 6.83 2.29 4.77
CA LEU A 194 7.41 3.60 5.06
C LEU A 194 8.63 3.89 4.20
N ALA A 195 9.54 2.91 4.08
CA ALA A 195 10.73 3.04 3.24
C ALA A 195 10.38 3.11 1.74
N ALA A 196 9.41 2.30 1.28
CA ALA A 196 9.08 2.15 -0.13
C ALA A 196 8.28 3.32 -0.72
N MET A 197 7.46 4.02 0.08
CA MET A 197 6.63 5.12 -0.43
C MET A 197 7.45 6.38 -0.71
N GLY A 198 7.33 6.91 -1.92
CA GLY A 198 7.92 8.17 -2.35
C GLY A 198 7.04 9.40 -2.04
N PRO A 199 7.45 10.60 -2.48
CA PRO A 199 6.79 11.87 -2.15
C PRO A 199 5.35 12.01 -2.70
N ARG A 200 5.00 11.27 -3.75
CA ARG A 200 3.60 11.26 -4.23
C ARG A 200 2.61 10.80 -3.17
N ALA A 201 3.05 9.98 -2.23
CA ALA A 201 2.22 9.52 -1.14
C ALA A 201 2.00 10.57 -0.04
N ASP A 202 2.71 11.69 -0.10
CA ASP A 202 2.63 12.79 0.88
C ASP A 202 1.71 13.93 0.41
N ALA A 203 1.20 13.88 -0.83
CA ALA A 203 0.27 14.87 -1.31
C ALA A 203 -1.06 14.80 -0.53
N PRO A 204 -1.59 15.95 -0.06
CA PRO A 204 -2.92 15.98 0.55
C PRO A 204 -3.96 15.42 -0.41
N LEU A 205 -4.86 14.61 0.13
CA LEU A 205 -6.00 14.08 -0.62
C LEU A 205 -7.22 14.99 -0.42
N ASP A 206 -8.07 15.04 -1.43
CA ASP A 206 -9.45 15.47 -1.27
C ASP A 206 -10.32 14.26 -0.86
N GLN A 207 -11.58 14.52 -0.54
CA GLN A 207 -12.50 13.47 -0.13
C GLN A 207 -12.74 12.42 -1.23
N TRP A 208 -12.68 12.81 -2.52
CA TRP A 208 -12.74 11.89 -3.64
C TRP A 208 -11.52 10.95 -3.67
N GLY A 209 -10.34 11.49 -3.49
CA GLY A 209 -9.09 10.73 -3.43
C GLY A 209 -9.03 9.77 -2.24
N GLU A 210 -9.58 10.15 -1.06
CA GLU A 210 -9.63 9.28 0.12
C GLU A 210 -10.53 8.05 -0.05
N MET A 211 -11.46 8.08 -0.99
CA MET A 211 -12.34 6.93 -1.31
C MET A 211 -11.60 5.76 -1.98
N PHE A 212 -10.26 5.76 -2.04
CA PHE A 212 -9.52 4.51 -2.21
C PHE A 212 -9.70 3.57 -0.99
N LEU A 213 -10.13 4.11 0.14
CA LEU A 213 -10.45 3.36 1.36
C LEU A 213 -11.93 2.99 1.40
N PRO A 214 -12.26 1.71 1.66
CA PRO A 214 -13.63 1.24 1.77
C PRO A 214 -14.48 2.03 2.78
N ALA A 215 -13.91 2.32 3.95
CA ALA A 215 -14.60 3.08 4.99
C ALA A 215 -14.93 4.52 4.54
N LYS A 216 -14.08 5.14 3.69
CA LYS A 216 -14.35 6.47 3.15
C LYS A 216 -15.42 6.47 2.08
N VAL A 217 -15.52 5.41 1.27
CA VAL A 217 -16.67 5.25 0.36
C VAL A 217 -17.96 5.13 1.17
N GLN A 218 -18.00 4.29 2.20
CA GLN A 218 -19.15 4.13 3.10
C GLN A 218 -19.55 5.47 3.73
N GLU A 219 -18.58 6.23 4.25
CA GLU A 219 -18.81 7.53 4.89
C GLU A 219 -19.42 8.55 3.92
N ARG A 220 -18.80 8.75 2.75
CA ARG A 220 -19.27 9.74 1.76
C ARG A 220 -20.61 9.37 1.15
N VAL A 221 -20.86 8.09 0.92
CA VAL A 221 -22.17 7.60 0.43
C VAL A 221 -23.27 7.84 1.48
N ARG A 222 -22.97 7.69 2.78
CA ARG A 222 -23.92 7.97 3.88
C ARG A 222 -24.30 9.46 3.95
N GLU A 223 -23.35 10.35 3.68
CA GLU A 223 -23.54 11.81 3.76
C GLU A 223 -24.20 12.41 2.53
N LEU A 224 -24.20 11.68 1.41
CA LEU A 224 -24.70 12.20 0.13
C LEU A 224 -26.21 12.30 0.13
N THR A 225 -26.72 13.44 -0.35
CA THR A 225 -28.11 13.64 -0.70
C THR A 225 -28.30 13.62 -2.23
N VAL A 226 -29.40 13.09 -2.70
CA VAL A 226 -29.73 12.99 -4.12
C VAL A 226 -31.16 13.49 -4.36
N SER A 227 -31.47 13.89 -5.59
CA SER A 227 -32.85 14.24 -5.97
C SER A 227 -33.66 12.98 -6.24
N ASP A 228 -34.80 12.86 -5.61
CA ASP A 228 -35.78 11.84 -5.91
C ASP A 228 -36.52 12.12 -7.25
N SER A 229 -37.42 11.27 -7.65
CA SER A 229 -38.23 11.43 -8.88
C SER A 229 -39.14 12.67 -8.86
N ALA A 230 -39.45 13.23 -7.69
CA ALA A 230 -40.21 14.45 -7.51
C ALA A 230 -39.35 15.72 -7.39
N GLY A 231 -37.99 15.56 -7.43
CA GLY A 231 -37.01 16.67 -7.28
C GLY A 231 -36.68 17.04 -5.84
N ASN A 232 -37.18 16.29 -4.84
CA ASN A 232 -36.84 16.55 -3.45
C ASN A 232 -35.43 16.01 -3.13
N GLN A 233 -34.69 16.72 -2.29
CA GLN A 233 -33.41 16.24 -1.77
C GLN A 233 -33.66 15.18 -0.68
N VAL A 234 -33.19 13.97 -0.92
CA VAL A 234 -33.31 12.84 0.03
C VAL A 234 -31.94 12.23 0.28
N PRO A 235 -31.66 11.66 1.48
CA PRO A 235 -30.44 10.92 1.71
C PRO A 235 -30.29 9.78 0.70
N LEU A 236 -29.09 9.56 0.17
CA LEU A 236 -28.80 8.44 -0.72
C LEU A 236 -28.94 7.10 0.02
N VAL A 237 -28.57 7.04 1.29
CA VAL A 237 -28.69 5.84 2.13
C VAL A 237 -30.03 5.86 2.85
N ILE A 238 -30.91 4.91 2.50
CA ILE A 238 -32.23 4.74 3.13
C ILE A 238 -32.08 4.04 4.49
N ARG A 239 -31.20 3.04 4.53
CA ARG A 239 -30.98 2.18 5.70
C ARG A 239 -29.54 1.69 5.71
N GLU A 240 -28.97 1.60 6.90
CA GLU A 240 -27.66 0.98 7.14
C GLU A 240 -27.80 -0.13 8.18
N ASP A 241 -27.35 -1.34 7.85
CA ASP A 241 -27.40 -2.50 8.72
C ASP A 241 -26.00 -3.14 8.85
N THR A 242 -25.72 -3.68 10.01
CA THR A 242 -24.52 -4.51 10.23
C THR A 242 -24.90 -5.98 10.15
N LEU A 243 -24.52 -6.65 9.05
CA LEU A 243 -24.82 -8.07 8.83
C LEU A 243 -23.90 -9.00 9.60
N LEU A 244 -22.64 -8.59 9.79
CA LEU A 244 -21.65 -9.30 10.61
C LEU A 244 -20.93 -8.28 11.47
N GLN A 245 -20.86 -8.53 12.78
CA GLN A 245 -20.13 -7.72 13.74
C GLN A 245 -19.18 -8.64 14.52
N VAL A 246 -17.93 -8.66 14.14
CA VAL A 246 -16.90 -9.50 14.75
C VAL A 246 -15.90 -8.65 15.55
N GLY A 247 -15.65 -7.42 15.10
CA GLY A 247 -14.88 -6.39 15.83
C GLY A 247 -13.42 -6.72 16.13
N VAL A 248 -12.84 -7.72 15.45
CA VAL A 248 -11.48 -8.21 15.75
C VAL A 248 -10.39 -7.31 15.18
N HIS A 249 -10.68 -6.65 14.06
CA HIS A 249 -9.69 -5.84 13.34
C HIS A 249 -10.17 -4.39 13.24
N ALA A 250 -9.43 -3.49 13.87
CA ALA A 250 -9.68 -2.05 13.76
C ALA A 250 -8.50 -1.34 13.08
N VAL A 251 -8.78 -0.26 12.37
CA VAL A 251 -7.75 0.65 11.89
C VAL A 251 -7.53 1.71 12.97
N GLU A 252 -6.27 1.95 13.31
CA GLU A 252 -5.93 3.01 14.25
C GLU A 252 -6.39 4.38 13.74
N PRO A 253 -6.97 5.24 14.60
CA PRO A 253 -7.43 6.56 14.18
C PRO A 253 -6.27 7.48 13.76
N THR A 254 -5.09 7.28 14.36
CA THR A 254 -3.88 8.05 14.10
C THR A 254 -2.75 7.16 13.64
N ARG A 255 -1.79 7.71 12.89
CA ARG A 255 -0.56 6.99 12.58
C ARG A 255 0.32 6.90 13.83
N PRO A 256 0.99 5.77 14.08
CA PRO A 256 1.99 5.70 15.14
C PRO A 256 3.19 6.58 14.81
N ASP A 257 3.83 7.16 15.81
CA ASP A 257 5.14 7.81 15.68
C ASP A 257 6.23 6.86 16.21
N TRP A 258 7.04 6.34 15.30
CA TRP A 258 8.15 5.45 15.64
C TRP A 258 9.50 6.15 15.63
N SER A 259 9.55 7.45 15.40
CA SER A 259 10.80 8.22 15.27
C SER A 259 11.74 8.01 16.46
N GLY A 260 11.22 8.08 17.68
CA GLY A 260 12.04 7.87 18.90
C GLY A 260 12.62 6.45 19.02
N ARG A 261 11.80 5.42 18.69
CA ARG A 261 12.24 4.01 18.71
C ARG A 261 13.31 3.74 17.65
N LEU A 262 13.09 4.26 16.45
CA LEU A 262 14.01 4.09 15.33
C LEU A 262 15.31 4.86 15.53
N LEU A 263 15.25 6.05 16.12
CA LEU A 263 16.43 6.80 16.54
C LEU A 263 17.25 6.00 17.56
N LEU A 264 16.62 5.41 18.57
CA LEU A 264 17.30 4.57 19.56
C LEU A 264 18.00 3.38 18.89
N VAL A 265 17.35 2.69 17.97
CA VAL A 265 17.95 1.59 17.20
C VAL A 265 19.16 2.08 16.40
N GLY A 266 19.03 3.22 15.70
CA GLY A 266 20.13 3.85 14.97
C GLY A 266 21.32 4.22 15.87
N LEU A 267 21.05 4.77 17.05
CA LEU A 267 22.08 5.08 18.04
C LEU A 267 22.81 3.82 18.55
N LEU A 268 22.07 2.75 18.86
CA LEU A 268 22.66 1.48 19.29
C LEU A 268 23.58 0.88 18.21
N ILE A 269 23.12 0.84 16.96
CA ILE A 269 23.93 0.42 15.82
C ILE A 269 25.22 1.27 15.75
N SER A 270 25.11 2.58 15.91
CA SER A 270 26.22 3.53 15.84
C SER A 270 27.22 3.32 16.98
N ILE A 271 26.75 3.20 18.23
CA ILE A 271 27.60 2.97 19.41
C ILE A 271 28.41 1.68 19.26
N VAL A 272 27.78 0.59 18.80
CA VAL A 272 28.52 -0.65 18.59
C VAL A 272 29.48 -0.52 17.42
N SER A 273 29.08 0.12 16.31
CA SER A 273 29.91 0.30 15.13
C SER A 273 31.19 1.08 15.42
N VAL A 274 31.17 2.11 16.30
CA VAL A 274 32.33 2.87 16.72
C VAL A 274 33.41 1.96 17.33
N THR A 275 33.07 0.89 18.03
CA THR A 275 34.05 -0.07 18.56
C THR A 275 34.88 -0.74 17.45
N GLY A 276 34.41 -0.70 16.20
CA GLY A 276 35.10 -1.24 15.03
C GLY A 276 36.48 -0.61 14.78
N VAL A 277 36.71 0.62 15.26
CA VAL A 277 38.04 1.28 15.17
C VAL A 277 39.08 0.66 16.10
N ARG A 278 38.70 -0.21 17.04
CA ARG A 278 39.67 -0.90 17.94
C ARG A 278 40.56 -1.85 17.12
N ARG A 279 41.81 -2.05 17.62
CA ARG A 279 42.78 -2.93 16.94
C ARG A 279 42.49 -4.40 17.18
N GLY A 280 42.86 -5.25 16.22
CA GLY A 280 42.76 -6.71 16.33
C GLY A 280 41.33 -7.22 16.55
N ARG A 281 41.18 -8.26 17.38
CA ARG A 281 39.91 -8.93 17.67
C ARG A 281 38.90 -8.02 18.38
N ALA A 282 39.35 -7.04 19.17
CA ALA A 282 38.47 -6.12 19.88
C ALA A 282 37.62 -5.21 18.94
N GLY A 283 38.05 -5.01 17.70
CA GLY A 283 37.28 -4.25 16.71
C GLY A 283 36.35 -5.08 15.85
N VAL A 284 36.42 -6.42 15.91
CA VAL A 284 35.59 -7.29 15.04
C VAL A 284 34.09 -7.08 15.25
N PRO A 285 33.54 -7.04 16.49
CA PRO A 285 32.10 -6.86 16.68
C PRO A 285 31.59 -5.56 16.05
N GLY A 286 32.28 -4.44 16.25
CA GLY A 286 31.89 -3.16 15.68
C GLY A 286 31.92 -3.15 14.14
N ARG A 287 32.96 -3.77 13.53
CA ARG A 287 33.05 -3.89 12.08
C ARG A 287 31.95 -4.80 11.52
N THR A 288 31.61 -5.86 12.24
CA THR A 288 30.51 -6.74 11.85
C THR A 288 29.17 -5.98 11.84
N VAL A 289 28.86 -5.23 12.90
CA VAL A 289 27.63 -4.42 12.97
C VAL A 289 27.62 -3.34 11.88
N ALA A 290 28.74 -2.63 11.66
CA ALA A 290 28.86 -1.68 10.56
C ALA A 290 28.66 -2.35 9.19
N THR A 291 29.19 -3.54 8.97
CA THR A 291 29.00 -4.31 7.73
C THR A 291 27.53 -4.70 7.56
N LEU A 292 26.88 -5.25 8.61
CA LEU A 292 25.48 -5.61 8.56
C LEU A 292 24.59 -4.40 8.24
N TRP A 293 24.90 -3.24 8.84
CA TRP A 293 24.21 -1.99 8.52
C TRP A 293 24.37 -1.60 7.04
N LEU A 294 25.61 -1.59 6.52
CA LEU A 294 25.86 -1.25 5.11
C LEU A 294 25.21 -2.25 4.15
N VAL A 295 25.16 -3.54 4.50
CA VAL A 295 24.49 -4.57 3.71
C VAL A 295 22.98 -4.35 3.70
N THR A 296 22.36 -4.21 4.87
CA THR A 296 20.89 -4.05 4.96
C THR A 296 20.42 -2.75 4.33
N SER A 297 21.07 -1.62 4.64
CA SER A 297 20.73 -0.32 4.05
C SER A 297 21.00 -0.28 2.54
N GLY A 298 22.12 -0.87 2.10
CA GLY A 298 22.48 -0.92 0.69
C GLY A 298 21.55 -1.80 -0.14
N ILE A 299 21.15 -2.97 0.37
CA ILE A 299 20.14 -3.83 -0.28
C ILE A 299 18.80 -3.11 -0.31
N ALA A 300 18.38 -2.49 0.80
CA ALA A 300 17.15 -1.70 0.81
C ALA A 300 17.19 -0.60 -0.26
N GLY A 301 18.29 0.12 -0.39
CA GLY A 301 18.49 1.13 -1.43
C GLY A 301 18.40 0.56 -2.85
N LEU A 302 18.96 -0.62 -3.12
CA LEU A 302 18.82 -1.31 -4.41
C LEU A 302 17.36 -1.68 -4.69
N VAL A 303 16.64 -2.17 -3.69
CA VAL A 303 15.19 -2.45 -3.81
C VAL A 303 14.40 -1.18 -4.13
N LEU A 304 14.71 -0.06 -3.46
CA LEU A 304 14.06 1.22 -3.74
C LEU A 304 14.35 1.73 -5.16
N LEU A 305 15.58 1.59 -5.64
CA LEU A 305 15.94 1.91 -7.03
C LEU A 305 15.17 1.01 -8.01
N PHE A 306 15.08 -0.29 -7.73
CA PHE A 306 14.29 -1.19 -8.54
C PHE A 306 12.80 -0.79 -8.56
N LEU A 307 12.22 -0.49 -7.41
CA LEU A 307 10.83 -0.02 -7.31
C LEU A 307 10.62 1.28 -8.09
N TRP A 308 11.60 2.18 -8.08
CA TRP A 308 11.50 3.46 -8.77
C TRP A 308 11.62 3.33 -10.29
N PHE A 309 12.64 2.60 -10.79
CA PHE A 309 12.99 2.56 -12.21
C PHE A 309 12.53 1.30 -12.94
N GLY A 310 12.32 0.22 -12.22
CA GLY A 310 12.01 -1.10 -12.78
C GLY A 310 10.56 -1.53 -12.64
N THR A 311 9.70 -0.73 -11.98
CA THR A 311 8.31 -1.11 -11.73
C THR A 311 7.32 0.01 -12.05
N ASP A 312 6.03 -0.35 -12.17
CA ASP A 312 4.95 0.60 -12.38
C ASP A 312 4.25 1.04 -11.08
N HIS A 313 4.78 0.71 -9.92
CA HIS A 313 4.26 1.17 -8.63
C HIS A 313 4.37 2.69 -8.48
N VAL A 314 3.29 3.40 -8.75
CA VAL A 314 3.26 4.88 -8.79
C VAL A 314 3.67 5.52 -7.47
N ALA A 315 3.24 4.93 -6.35
CA ALA A 315 3.51 5.45 -5.00
C ALA A 315 4.98 5.32 -4.55
N THR A 316 5.82 4.54 -5.26
CA THR A 316 7.22 4.32 -4.88
C THR A 316 8.22 5.19 -5.64
N ARG A 317 7.74 5.94 -6.64
CA ARG A 317 8.61 6.74 -7.52
C ARG A 317 9.20 7.95 -6.81
N SER A 318 10.37 8.40 -7.31
CA SER A 318 11.09 9.59 -6.81
C SER A 318 11.44 9.52 -5.33
N ASN A 319 11.73 8.33 -4.81
CA ASN A 319 11.86 8.05 -3.38
C ASN A 319 13.20 8.54 -2.82
N TRP A 320 13.18 9.62 -2.03
CA TRP A 320 14.35 10.20 -1.39
C TRP A 320 15.00 9.32 -0.33
N ASN A 321 14.31 8.27 0.16
CA ASN A 321 14.92 7.30 1.07
C ASN A 321 16.12 6.57 0.46
N VAL A 322 16.24 6.50 -0.87
CA VAL A 322 17.42 5.96 -1.56
C VAL A 322 18.69 6.69 -1.14
N ALA A 323 18.61 7.98 -0.82
CA ALA A 323 19.76 8.76 -0.38
C ALA A 323 20.22 8.37 1.02
N LEU A 324 19.31 7.95 1.91
CA LEU A 324 19.59 7.51 3.28
C LEU A 324 19.90 6.01 3.35
N LEU A 325 19.12 5.19 2.63
CA LEU A 325 19.34 3.76 2.45
C LEU A 325 20.20 3.55 1.19
N ASN A 326 21.47 3.88 1.31
CA ASN A 326 22.33 4.15 0.16
C ASN A 326 23.04 2.90 -0.37
N PRO A 327 22.79 2.46 -1.62
CA PRO A 327 23.46 1.30 -2.20
C PRO A 327 24.97 1.43 -2.33
N LEU A 328 25.53 2.66 -2.38
CA LEU A 328 26.98 2.88 -2.35
C LEU A 328 27.61 2.34 -1.05
N GLY A 329 26.83 2.18 0.02
CA GLY A 329 27.29 1.57 1.26
C GLY A 329 27.87 0.17 1.09
N LEU A 330 27.35 -0.63 0.14
CA LEU A 330 27.90 -1.95 -0.19
C LEU A 330 29.35 -1.88 -0.66
N LEU A 331 29.71 -0.82 -1.36
CA LEU A 331 31.06 -0.62 -1.87
C LEU A 331 32.05 -0.13 -0.81
N LEU A 332 31.53 0.37 0.35
CA LEU A 332 32.36 0.77 1.49
C LEU A 332 32.79 -0.42 2.37
N ILE A 333 32.13 -1.59 2.26
CA ILE A 333 32.42 -2.76 3.10
C ILE A 333 33.90 -3.17 3.06
N PRO A 334 34.60 -3.22 1.91
CA PRO A 334 36.02 -3.53 1.87
C PRO A 334 36.88 -2.60 2.71
N MET A 335 36.47 -1.32 2.89
CA MET A 335 37.22 -0.36 3.70
C MET A 335 37.21 -0.72 5.19
N LEU A 336 36.21 -1.46 5.68
CA LEU A 336 36.14 -1.93 7.07
C LEU A 336 37.13 -3.07 7.38
N TRP A 337 37.52 -3.84 6.36
CA TRP A 337 38.24 -5.10 6.56
C TRP A 337 39.64 -5.16 5.90
N ARG A 338 39.92 -4.29 4.92
CA ARG A 338 41.24 -4.25 4.27
C ARG A 338 42.31 -3.74 5.22
N ARG A 339 43.42 -4.47 5.29
CA ARG A 339 44.70 -3.96 5.82
C ARG A 339 45.42 -3.26 4.67
N ARG A 340 45.64 -1.96 4.77
CA ARG A 340 46.30 -1.20 3.70
C ARG A 340 47.77 -1.02 3.95
N ALA A 341 48.53 -1.04 2.84
CA ALA A 341 49.90 -0.58 2.79
C ALA A 341 49.99 0.94 3.01
N ALA A 342 51.17 1.48 3.32
CA ALA A 342 51.41 2.87 3.71
C ALA A 342 50.97 3.96 2.68
N SER A 343 50.42 3.59 1.54
CA SER A 343 50.07 4.50 0.44
C SER A 343 48.78 5.34 0.65
N GLY A 344 48.07 5.19 1.79
CA GLY A 344 46.90 5.99 2.10
C GLY A 344 45.62 5.60 1.30
N LEU A 345 44.66 6.52 1.21
CA LEU A 345 43.40 6.35 0.47
C LEU A 345 43.63 6.40 -1.04
N GLY A 346 43.13 5.41 -1.76
CA GLY A 346 43.07 5.47 -3.23
C GLY A 346 42.02 6.47 -3.71
N ARG A 347 42.20 7.00 -4.92
CA ARG A 347 41.22 7.92 -5.54
C ARG A 347 39.81 7.41 -5.53
N TRP A 348 39.63 6.11 -5.71
CA TRP A 348 38.31 5.45 -5.70
C TRP A 348 37.68 5.41 -4.31
N ASP A 349 38.49 5.23 -3.24
CA ASP A 349 37.95 5.25 -1.88
C ASP A 349 37.51 6.66 -1.48
N VAL A 350 38.20 7.69 -1.94
CA VAL A 350 37.83 9.10 -1.74
C VAL A 350 36.51 9.38 -2.52
N ALA A 351 36.46 9.00 -3.78
CA ALA A 351 35.29 9.23 -4.62
C ALA A 351 34.01 8.52 -4.07
N LEU A 352 34.14 7.24 -3.68
CA LEU A 352 33.05 6.47 -3.09
C LEU A 352 32.61 7.05 -1.74
N GLY A 353 33.58 7.39 -0.87
CA GLY A 353 33.27 7.97 0.43
C GLY A 353 32.61 9.34 0.30
N THR A 354 33.05 10.18 -0.62
CA THR A 354 32.46 11.50 -0.90
C THR A 354 31.04 11.33 -1.46
N GLY A 355 30.84 10.42 -2.44
CA GLY A 355 29.52 10.13 -3.00
C GLY A 355 28.53 9.62 -1.95
N TYR A 356 28.99 8.73 -1.05
CA TYR A 356 28.16 8.23 0.05
C TYR A 356 27.78 9.34 1.04
N ALA A 357 28.75 10.15 1.48
CA ALA A 357 28.49 11.25 2.41
C ALA A 357 27.57 12.33 1.80
N LEU A 358 27.79 12.67 0.52
CA LEU A 358 26.93 13.60 -0.22
C LEU A 358 25.51 13.08 -0.32
N SER A 359 25.33 11.79 -0.59
CA SER A 359 23.99 11.17 -0.64
C SER A 359 23.28 11.28 0.70
N LEU A 360 23.93 10.96 1.83
CA LEU A 360 23.34 11.15 3.17
C LEU A 360 22.93 12.59 3.42
N PHE A 361 23.76 13.55 3.01
CA PHE A 361 23.46 14.97 3.13
C PHE A 361 22.25 15.36 2.28
N VAL A 362 22.16 14.89 1.04
CA VAL A 362 21.00 15.09 0.18
C VAL A 362 19.72 14.53 0.81
N GLY A 363 19.79 13.32 1.39
CA GLY A 363 18.67 12.73 2.11
C GLY A 363 18.21 13.56 3.31
N LEU A 364 19.17 14.08 4.10
CA LEU A 364 18.88 14.98 5.21
C LEU A 364 18.15 16.26 4.73
N VAL A 365 18.69 16.89 3.69
CA VAL A 365 18.14 18.12 3.11
C VAL A 365 16.74 17.87 2.54
N ALA A 366 16.52 16.74 1.85
CA ALA A 366 15.22 16.39 1.28
C ALA A 366 14.14 16.25 2.36
N VAL A 367 14.45 15.60 3.49
CA VAL A 367 13.52 15.49 4.63
C VAL A 367 13.29 16.85 5.28
N TRP A 368 14.35 17.61 5.51
CA TRP A 368 14.26 18.93 6.14
C TRP A 368 13.47 19.94 5.28
N ALA A 369 13.63 19.89 3.97
CA ALA A 369 12.88 20.72 3.02
C ALA A 369 11.43 20.25 2.80
N GLY A 370 10.98 19.19 3.47
CA GLY A 370 9.63 18.64 3.32
C GLY A 370 9.38 17.96 1.97
N ALA A 371 10.44 17.58 1.24
CA ALA A 371 10.30 16.91 -0.06
C ALA A 371 9.68 15.51 0.07
N GLN A 372 9.80 14.88 1.25
CA GLN A 372 9.18 13.59 1.57
C GLN A 372 9.02 13.44 3.09
N SER A 373 7.86 12.97 3.55
CA SER A 373 7.54 12.78 4.97
C SER A 373 8.12 11.48 5.52
N THR A 374 9.44 11.39 5.64
CA THR A 374 10.17 10.19 6.08
C THR A 374 11.15 10.45 7.21
N GLY A 375 10.78 11.31 8.16
CA GLY A 375 11.58 11.58 9.36
C GLY A 375 11.97 10.33 10.16
N GLU A 376 11.12 9.31 10.15
CA GLU A 376 11.38 8.01 10.78
C GLU A 376 12.53 7.24 10.12
N ILE A 377 12.63 7.25 8.79
CA ILE A 377 13.77 6.65 8.06
C ILE A 377 15.04 7.48 8.31
N LEU A 378 14.93 8.80 8.35
CA LEU A 378 16.05 9.67 8.72
C LEU A 378 16.55 9.33 10.13
N ALA A 379 15.64 9.21 11.12
CA ALA A 379 15.99 8.86 12.50
C ALA A 379 16.72 7.51 12.60
N LEU A 380 16.31 6.52 11.83
CA LEU A 380 16.94 5.20 11.78
C LEU A 380 18.31 5.23 11.08
N ALA A 381 18.41 5.91 9.92
CA ALA A 381 19.46 5.63 8.95
C ALA A 381 20.59 6.65 8.93
N PHE A 382 20.34 7.91 9.26
CA PHE A 382 21.31 8.97 9.09
C PHE A 382 22.55 8.80 10.00
N ILE A 383 22.32 8.64 11.31
CA ILE A 383 23.43 8.52 12.28
C ILE A 383 24.26 7.25 12.01
N PRO A 384 23.68 6.05 11.86
CA PRO A 384 24.46 4.87 11.50
C PRO A 384 25.21 5.00 10.17
N GLY A 385 24.61 5.66 9.19
CA GLY A 385 25.24 5.95 7.90
C GLY A 385 26.51 6.78 8.09
N VAL A 386 26.43 7.90 8.79
CA VAL A 386 27.59 8.76 9.10
C VAL A 386 28.65 8.01 9.91
N VAL A 387 28.25 7.33 10.98
CA VAL A 387 29.19 6.63 11.87
C VAL A 387 29.90 5.49 11.15
N THR A 388 29.21 4.67 10.37
CA THR A 388 29.85 3.57 9.64
C THR A 388 30.79 4.07 8.56
N PHE A 389 30.44 5.17 7.89
CA PHE A 389 31.35 5.87 6.97
C PHE A 389 32.63 6.35 7.68
N VAL A 390 32.50 7.04 8.81
CA VAL A 390 33.64 7.52 9.60
C VAL A 390 34.51 6.35 10.08
N VAL A 391 33.92 5.26 10.55
CA VAL A 391 34.66 4.04 10.94
C VAL A 391 35.46 3.48 9.76
N ALA A 392 34.80 3.36 8.57
CA ALA A 392 35.48 2.88 7.37
C ALA A 392 36.63 3.79 6.96
N LEU A 393 36.46 5.12 7.03
CA LEU A 393 37.46 6.11 6.71
C LEU A 393 38.66 6.02 7.68
N VAL A 394 38.40 6.00 9.00
CA VAL A 394 39.44 5.88 10.03
C VAL A 394 40.27 4.60 9.86
N LEU A 395 39.62 3.47 9.57
CA LEU A 395 40.33 2.22 9.34
C LEU A 395 41.19 2.25 8.07
N SER A 396 40.71 2.93 7.04
CA SER A 396 41.43 3.06 5.77
C SER A 396 42.65 4.00 5.87
N LEU A 397 42.66 4.95 6.81
CA LEU A 397 43.77 5.88 7.04
C LEU A 397 44.86 5.33 7.99
N ARG A 398 44.60 4.19 8.66
CA ARG A 398 45.59 3.64 9.62
C ARG A 398 46.75 2.94 8.92
N PRO A 399 47.98 3.29 9.25
CA PRO A 399 49.16 2.58 8.73
C PRO A 399 49.21 1.14 9.26
N VAL A 400 49.69 0.23 8.41
CA VAL A 400 50.03 -1.14 8.84
C VAL A 400 51.26 -1.02 9.77
N PRO A 401 51.26 -1.62 10.97
CA PRO A 401 52.45 -1.71 11.79
C PRO A 401 53.58 -2.34 10.98
N ALA A 402 54.79 -1.73 10.98
CA ALA A 402 55.94 -2.35 10.38
C ALA A 402 56.17 -3.73 10.99
N LEU A 403 56.45 -4.74 10.17
CA LEU A 403 56.86 -6.04 10.66
C LEU A 403 58.11 -5.83 11.55
N PRO A 404 58.19 -6.46 12.73
CA PRO A 404 59.42 -6.42 13.51
C PRO A 404 60.54 -6.94 12.62
N THR A 405 61.59 -6.13 12.48
CA THR A 405 62.83 -6.55 11.80
C THR A 405 63.36 -7.81 12.50
N PRO A 406 63.64 -8.89 11.74
CA PRO A 406 64.26 -10.07 12.35
C PRO A 406 65.57 -9.66 13.00
N ARG A 407 65.71 -9.98 14.29
CA ARG A 407 66.94 -9.83 15.02
C ARG A 407 67.90 -10.93 14.63
#